data_b45291c38013648f49dfcf2b4fc9aa0e
#
_entry.id   b45291c38013648f49dfcf2b4fc9aa0e
#
_cell.length_a   1.000
_cell.length_b   1.000
_cell.length_c   1.000
_cell.angle_alpha   90.00
_cell.angle_beta   90.00
_cell.angle_gamma   90.00
#
_symmetry.space_group_name_H-M   'P 1'
#
loop_
_entity.id
_entity.type
_entity.pdbx_description
1 polymer ?
#
loop_
_entity_poly.entity_id
_entity_poly.type
_entity_poly.pdbx_seq_one_letter_code
_entity_poly.pdbx_strand_id
1 'polypeptide(L)'
;IGGQDTKVIGVSGGAVQDFLMNDKCSAGTGRFLEIMANRLGMRPEELCTLAAHGGGASISSICTVFAESEVVSLIGQGASREDIAYAVVDSIAGKVATQAKKLGGSYGAVCLTGGLCQTEYLPDAIAEKLGAPILTHPEGRFAGAIGAALSARRLSR
;
A
#
# COMPACT_ATOMS: atom_id res chain seq x y z
N ILE A 1 -1.86 -2.24 -5.14
CA ILE A 1 -1.62 -3.01 -3.92
C ILE A 1 -2.75 -4.00 -3.77
N GLY A 2 -2.42 -5.29 -3.80
CA GLY A 2 -3.36 -6.39 -3.61
C GLY A 2 -3.46 -6.85 -2.17
N GLY A 3 -4.32 -7.85 -1.93
CA GLY A 3 -4.47 -8.47 -0.61
C GLY A 3 -3.21 -9.21 -0.16
N GLN A 4 -2.58 -9.96 -1.06
CA GLN A 4 -1.43 -10.81 -0.71
C GLN A 4 -0.10 -10.28 -1.25
N ASP A 5 -0.11 -9.61 -2.38
CA ASP A 5 1.09 -9.08 -3.03
C ASP A 5 0.93 -7.61 -3.42
N THR A 6 2.06 -6.95 -3.58
CA THR A 6 2.16 -5.59 -4.10
C THR A 6 3.05 -5.61 -5.33
N LYS A 7 2.58 -5.02 -6.43
CA LYS A 7 3.32 -4.88 -7.67
C LYS A 7 3.53 -3.40 -7.98
N VAL A 8 4.75 -3.04 -8.31
CA VAL A 8 5.07 -1.74 -8.91
C VAL A 8 5.42 -2.01 -10.37
N ILE A 9 4.72 -1.34 -11.28
CA ILE A 9 4.79 -1.60 -12.72
C ILE A 9 5.17 -0.30 -13.43
N GLY A 10 6.29 -0.33 -14.14
CA GLY A 10 6.70 0.75 -15.02
C GLY A 10 6.04 0.61 -16.39
N VAL A 11 5.35 1.65 -16.84
CA VAL A 11 4.67 1.70 -18.13
C VAL A 11 5.17 2.89 -18.93
N SER A 12 5.54 2.66 -20.18
CA SER A 12 5.91 3.72 -21.13
C SER A 12 5.41 3.37 -22.52
N GLY A 13 4.88 4.37 -23.23
CA GLY A 13 4.32 4.16 -24.57
C GLY A 13 3.16 3.15 -24.62
N GLY A 14 2.43 2.98 -23.52
CA GLY A 14 1.32 2.01 -23.42
C GLY A 14 1.76 0.56 -23.20
N ALA A 15 3.05 0.29 -22.99
CA ALA A 15 3.59 -1.03 -22.75
C ALA A 15 4.29 -1.11 -21.37
N VAL A 16 4.20 -2.28 -20.75
CA VAL A 16 4.96 -2.58 -19.52
C VAL A 16 6.45 -2.68 -19.89
N GLN A 17 7.27 -1.90 -19.22
CA GLN A 17 8.72 -1.89 -19.40
C GLN A 17 9.42 -2.78 -18.39
N ASP A 18 8.99 -2.69 -17.13
CA ASP A 18 9.56 -3.45 -16.02
C ASP A 18 8.55 -3.53 -14.86
N PHE A 19 8.76 -4.46 -13.94
CA PHE A 19 7.95 -4.54 -12.73
C PHE A 19 8.72 -5.16 -11.57
N LEU A 20 8.35 -4.76 -10.36
CA LEU A 20 8.79 -5.39 -9.13
C LEU A 20 7.57 -5.92 -8.36
N MET A 21 7.72 -7.10 -7.80
CA MET A 21 6.67 -7.73 -7.00
C MET A 21 7.20 -8.08 -5.60
N ASN A 22 6.38 -7.83 -4.60
CA ASN A 22 6.58 -8.31 -3.25
C ASN A 22 5.60 -9.47 -2.99
N ASP A 23 6.04 -10.70 -3.26
CA ASP A 23 5.22 -11.92 -3.21
C ASP A 23 5.54 -12.86 -2.04
N LYS A 24 6.70 -12.65 -1.38
CA LYS A 24 7.18 -13.54 -0.31
C LYS A 24 6.92 -13.03 1.10
N CYS A 25 6.50 -11.78 1.26
CA CYS A 25 6.31 -11.15 2.56
C CYS A 25 5.06 -10.29 2.53
N SER A 26 4.18 -10.47 3.51
CA SER A 26 2.94 -9.70 3.61
C SER A 26 3.15 -8.22 3.93
N ALA A 27 4.32 -7.83 4.45
CA ALA A 27 4.62 -6.44 4.75
C ALA A 27 4.52 -5.55 3.50
N GLY A 28 3.74 -4.49 3.57
CA GLY A 28 3.46 -3.61 2.43
C GLY A 28 2.31 -4.08 1.53
N THR A 29 1.47 -5.01 2.00
CA THR A 29 0.30 -5.56 1.29
C THR A 29 -0.98 -5.34 2.08
N GLY A 30 -2.13 -5.60 1.45
CA GLY A 30 -3.43 -5.57 2.14
C GLY A 30 -3.51 -6.56 3.31
N ARG A 31 -2.83 -7.71 3.22
CA ARG A 31 -2.78 -8.68 4.30
C ARG A 31 -2.05 -8.15 5.54
N PHE A 32 -0.98 -7.38 5.36
CA PHE A 32 -0.32 -6.71 6.47
C PHE A 32 -1.28 -5.74 7.17
N LEU A 33 -1.97 -4.89 6.38
CA LEU A 33 -2.95 -3.95 6.92
C LEU A 33 -4.06 -4.68 7.70
N GLU A 34 -4.60 -5.77 7.15
CA GLU A 34 -5.64 -6.59 7.78
C GLU A 34 -5.17 -7.18 9.13
N ILE A 35 -3.95 -7.73 9.18
CA ILE A 35 -3.39 -8.29 10.42
C ILE A 35 -3.27 -7.21 11.49
N MET A 36 -2.74 -6.03 11.13
CA MET A 36 -2.57 -4.92 12.08
C MET A 36 -3.92 -4.35 12.53
N ALA A 37 -4.88 -4.20 11.62
CA ALA A 37 -6.23 -3.75 11.96
C ALA A 37 -6.91 -4.72 12.94
N ASN A 38 -6.82 -6.02 12.69
CA ASN A 38 -7.35 -7.04 13.60
C ASN A 38 -6.70 -6.98 15.00
N ARG A 39 -5.39 -6.72 15.08
CA ARG A 39 -4.70 -6.54 16.38
C ARG A 39 -5.21 -5.34 17.17
N LEU A 40 -5.65 -4.31 16.47
CA LEU A 40 -6.22 -3.09 17.06
C LEU A 40 -7.75 -3.17 17.26
N GLY A 41 -8.37 -4.29 16.89
CA GLY A 41 -9.82 -4.51 17.01
C GLY A 41 -10.63 -3.62 16.08
N MET A 42 -10.15 -3.35 14.85
CA MET A 42 -10.80 -2.52 13.86
C MET A 42 -10.72 -3.12 12.45
N ARG A 43 -11.49 -2.57 11.52
CA ARG A 43 -11.41 -2.93 10.10
C ARG A 43 -10.25 -2.17 9.41
N PRO A 44 -9.71 -2.70 8.29
CA PRO A 44 -8.64 -2.03 7.54
C PRO A 44 -8.96 -0.60 7.12
N GLU A 45 -10.22 -0.34 6.71
CA GLU A 45 -10.66 0.99 6.30
C GLU A 45 -10.65 1.97 7.49
N GLU A 46 -11.13 1.52 8.65
CA GLU A 46 -11.14 2.31 9.89
C GLU A 46 -9.71 2.66 10.34
N LEU A 47 -8.78 1.72 10.18
CA LEU A 47 -7.37 1.96 10.48
C LEU A 47 -6.78 3.04 9.55
N CYS A 48 -7.09 3.00 8.26
CA CYS A 48 -6.63 4.01 7.32
C CYS A 48 -7.19 5.40 7.62
N THR A 49 -8.50 5.50 7.95
CA THR A 49 -9.11 6.76 8.37
C THR A 49 -8.46 7.31 9.64
N LEU A 50 -8.23 6.43 10.62
CA LEU A 50 -7.60 6.82 11.88
C LEU A 50 -6.16 7.31 11.69
N ALA A 51 -5.41 6.69 10.76
CA ALA A 51 -4.03 7.04 10.45
C ALA A 51 -3.86 8.49 9.98
N ALA A 52 -4.87 9.08 9.35
CA ALA A 52 -4.86 10.47 8.91
C ALA A 52 -4.77 11.47 10.07
N HIS A 53 -5.08 11.05 11.28
CA HIS A 53 -5.09 11.89 12.49
C HIS A 53 -3.90 11.62 13.42
N GLY A 54 -3.03 10.69 13.09
CA GLY A 54 -1.87 10.32 13.89
C GLY A 54 -0.55 10.89 13.36
N GLY A 55 0.54 10.59 14.10
CA GLY A 55 1.91 10.96 13.74
C GLY A 55 2.89 10.62 14.86
N GLY A 56 4.19 10.76 14.60
CA GLY A 56 5.22 10.63 15.64
C GLY A 56 5.59 9.20 16.05
N ALA A 57 4.81 8.19 15.71
CA ALA A 57 5.16 6.78 15.89
C ALA A 57 5.68 6.17 14.59
N SER A 58 6.50 5.14 14.68
CA SER A 58 7.04 4.42 13.53
C SER A 58 7.14 2.93 13.79
N ILE A 59 7.00 2.14 12.73
CA ILE A 59 7.27 0.71 12.68
C ILE A 59 8.43 0.48 11.72
N SER A 60 9.53 -0.04 12.25
CA SER A 60 10.78 -0.22 11.51
C SER A 60 10.91 -1.60 10.89
N SER A 61 10.18 -2.58 11.41
CA SER A 61 10.34 -3.98 11.04
C SER A 61 9.85 -4.27 9.62
N ILE A 62 10.70 -4.99 8.90
CA ILE A 62 10.41 -5.46 7.55
C ILE A 62 9.46 -6.67 7.58
N CYS A 63 9.48 -7.43 8.64
CA CYS A 63 8.69 -8.66 8.81
C CYS A 63 7.43 -8.37 9.62
N THR A 64 6.29 -8.88 9.17
CA THR A 64 4.97 -8.71 9.80
C THR A 64 4.97 -9.17 11.27
N VAL A 65 5.65 -10.28 11.58
CA VAL A 65 5.70 -10.81 12.95
C VAL A 65 6.40 -9.83 13.92
N PHE A 66 7.50 -9.23 13.47
CA PHE A 66 8.19 -8.23 14.28
C PHE A 66 7.43 -6.91 14.35
N ALA A 67 6.77 -6.52 13.26
CA ALA A 67 5.90 -5.35 13.25
C ALA A 67 4.72 -5.49 14.24
N GLU A 68 4.13 -6.69 14.37
CA GLU A 68 3.14 -6.96 15.44
C GLU A 68 3.72 -6.71 16.83
N SER A 69 4.96 -7.15 17.09
CA SER A 69 5.62 -6.94 18.37
C SER A 69 5.89 -5.45 18.64
N GLU A 70 6.25 -4.68 17.58
CA GLU A 70 6.40 -3.22 17.71
C GLU A 70 5.06 -2.55 18.01
N VAL A 71 3.95 -2.96 17.38
CA VAL A 71 2.60 -2.46 17.70
C VAL A 71 2.25 -2.71 19.17
N VAL A 72 2.51 -3.93 19.67
CA VAL A 72 2.28 -4.26 21.09
C VAL A 72 3.14 -3.38 21.99
N SER A 73 4.39 -3.12 21.61
CA SER A 73 5.28 -2.24 22.36
C SER A 73 4.77 -0.79 22.40
N LEU A 74 4.30 -0.27 21.26
CA LEU A 74 3.70 1.07 21.18
C LEU A 74 2.46 1.20 22.08
N ILE A 75 1.59 0.18 22.11
CA ILE A 75 0.45 0.11 23.03
C ILE A 75 0.94 0.17 24.49
N GLY A 76 1.95 -0.62 24.82
CA GLY A 76 2.53 -0.66 26.19
C GLY A 76 3.18 0.66 26.60
N GLN A 77 3.66 1.46 25.65
CA GLN A 77 4.21 2.79 25.86
C GLN A 77 3.14 3.89 25.95
N GLY A 78 1.87 3.55 25.76
CA GLY A 78 0.76 4.50 25.81
C GLY A 78 0.60 5.36 24.54
N ALA A 79 1.13 4.90 23.40
CA ALA A 79 0.89 5.57 22.12
C ALA A 79 -0.60 5.59 21.81
N SER A 80 -1.09 6.68 21.20
CA SER A 80 -2.49 6.80 20.81
C SER A 80 -2.82 5.79 19.68
N ARG A 81 -4.11 5.46 19.53
CA ARG A 81 -4.55 4.59 18.44
C ARG A 81 -4.28 5.22 17.07
N GLU A 82 -4.39 6.52 16.99
CA GLU A 82 -4.10 7.35 15.81
C GLU A 82 -2.62 7.24 15.42
N ASP A 83 -1.71 7.36 16.38
CA ASP A 83 -0.27 7.26 16.13
C ASP A 83 0.14 5.85 15.70
N ILE A 84 -0.45 4.82 16.30
CA ILE A 84 -0.19 3.43 15.92
C ILE A 84 -0.74 3.16 14.51
N ALA A 85 -1.94 3.63 14.21
CA ALA A 85 -2.54 3.51 12.88
C ALA A 85 -1.70 4.22 11.81
N TYR A 86 -1.23 5.44 12.12
CA TYR A 86 -0.29 6.17 11.28
C TYR A 86 0.97 5.35 11.00
N ALA A 87 1.62 4.81 12.04
CA ALA A 87 2.85 4.02 11.90
C ALA A 87 2.66 2.79 11.00
N VAL A 88 1.49 2.12 11.09
CA VAL A 88 1.14 0.98 10.23
C VAL A 88 1.03 1.41 8.76
N VAL A 89 0.27 2.46 8.47
CA VAL A 89 0.04 2.93 7.09
C VAL A 89 1.33 3.52 6.51
N ASP A 90 2.09 4.29 7.30
CA ASP A 90 3.39 4.84 6.91
C ASP A 90 4.40 3.75 6.54
N SER A 91 4.41 2.63 7.28
CA SER A 91 5.24 1.45 6.97
C SER A 91 4.89 0.84 5.60
N ILE A 92 3.59 0.74 5.26
CA ILE A 92 3.15 0.27 3.94
C ILE A 92 3.60 1.23 2.85
N ALA A 93 3.35 2.53 3.03
CA ALA A 93 3.72 3.58 2.08
C ALA A 93 5.24 3.60 1.83
N GLY A 94 6.04 3.49 2.89
CA GLY A 94 7.51 3.42 2.80
C GLY A 94 8.01 2.22 1.98
N LYS A 95 7.38 1.06 2.15
CA LYS A 95 7.69 -0.15 1.35
C LYS A 95 7.38 0.04 -0.12
N VAL A 96 6.20 0.54 -0.44
CA VAL A 96 5.77 0.81 -1.82
C VAL A 96 6.68 1.83 -2.47
N ALA A 97 7.00 2.91 -1.78
CA ALA A 97 7.91 3.95 -2.26
C ALA A 97 9.33 3.39 -2.51
N THR A 98 9.82 2.51 -1.63
CA THR A 98 11.13 1.87 -1.81
C THR A 98 11.15 0.98 -3.05
N GLN A 99 10.08 0.23 -3.31
CA GLN A 99 9.96 -0.58 -4.54
C GLN A 99 9.88 0.30 -5.78
N ALA A 100 9.08 1.38 -5.75
CA ALA A 100 8.94 2.30 -6.87
C ALA A 100 10.27 2.97 -7.23
N LYS A 101 11.04 3.41 -6.24
CA LYS A 101 12.38 4.01 -6.44
C LYS A 101 13.37 3.05 -7.09
N LYS A 102 13.24 1.73 -6.86
CA LYS A 102 14.10 0.71 -7.50
C LYS A 102 13.84 0.55 -9.00
N LEU A 103 12.63 0.86 -9.49
CA LEU A 103 12.30 0.82 -10.91
C LEU A 103 12.83 2.02 -11.71
N GLY A 104 13.41 3.03 -11.03
CA GLY A 104 13.92 4.23 -11.68
C GLY A 104 13.03 5.45 -11.43
N GLY A 105 13.64 6.55 -11.06
CA GLY A 105 13.05 7.61 -10.26
C GLY A 105 12.39 8.78 -10.96
N SER A 106 11.97 8.70 -12.22
CA SER A 106 11.20 9.80 -12.85
C SER A 106 9.80 9.30 -13.22
N TYR A 107 8.79 9.80 -12.52
CA TYR A 107 7.40 9.41 -12.75
C TYR A 107 6.66 10.55 -13.45
N GLY A 108 6.12 10.32 -14.66
CA GLY A 108 5.20 11.24 -15.31
C GLY A 108 3.86 11.29 -14.60
N ALA A 109 3.36 10.12 -14.17
CA ALA A 109 2.19 9.95 -13.33
C ALA A 109 2.29 8.62 -12.55
N VAL A 110 1.76 8.58 -11.34
CA VAL A 110 1.69 7.36 -10.51
C VAL A 110 0.22 7.06 -10.26
N CYS A 111 -0.20 5.83 -10.57
CA CYS A 111 -1.58 5.40 -10.36
C CYS A 111 -1.60 4.23 -9.36
N LEU A 112 -2.41 4.35 -8.32
CA LEU A 112 -2.64 3.29 -7.35
C LEU A 112 -3.88 2.47 -7.74
N THR A 113 -3.71 1.15 -7.84
CA THR A 113 -4.77 0.19 -8.13
C THR A 113 -4.78 -0.96 -7.12
N GLY A 114 -5.81 -1.81 -7.18
CA GLY A 114 -6.00 -2.93 -6.25
C GLY A 114 -6.88 -2.55 -5.06
N GLY A 115 -7.05 -3.46 -4.11
CA GLY A 115 -8.01 -3.31 -3.01
C GLY A 115 -7.83 -2.07 -2.13
N LEU A 116 -6.61 -1.57 -2.03
CA LEU A 116 -6.29 -0.42 -1.18
C LEU A 116 -6.32 0.94 -1.91
N CYS A 117 -6.69 0.99 -3.19
CA CYS A 117 -6.67 2.25 -3.95
C CYS A 117 -7.74 3.28 -3.51
N GLN A 118 -8.71 2.86 -2.72
CA GLN A 118 -9.81 3.70 -2.24
C GLN A 118 -9.74 3.98 -0.73
N THR A 119 -8.68 3.60 -0.05
CA THR A 119 -8.49 3.94 1.35
C THR A 119 -8.14 5.42 1.51
N GLU A 120 -8.60 6.02 2.60
CA GLU A 120 -8.58 7.47 2.77
C GLU A 120 -7.17 8.07 2.81
N TYR A 121 -6.25 7.48 3.54
CA TYR A 121 -4.94 8.11 3.82
C TYR A 121 -3.77 7.49 3.06
N LEU A 122 -3.86 6.22 2.67
CA LEU A 122 -2.73 5.50 2.06
C LEU A 122 -2.24 6.14 0.74
N PRO A 123 -3.11 6.62 -0.17
CA PRO A 123 -2.64 7.33 -1.37
C PRO A 123 -1.80 8.56 -1.03
N ASP A 124 -2.21 9.35 -0.05
CA ASP A 124 -1.50 10.56 0.39
C ASP A 124 -0.16 10.23 1.04
N ALA A 125 -0.13 9.20 1.90
CA ALA A 125 1.10 8.71 2.51
C ALA A 125 2.12 8.20 1.46
N ILE A 126 1.64 7.53 0.40
CA ILE A 126 2.50 7.10 -0.72
C ILE A 126 2.98 8.33 -1.51
N ALA A 127 2.10 9.30 -1.79
CA ALA A 127 2.44 10.54 -2.49
C ALA A 127 3.56 11.30 -1.79
N GLU A 128 3.47 11.44 -0.47
CA GLU A 128 4.50 12.08 0.36
C GLU A 128 5.86 11.35 0.24
N LYS A 129 5.87 10.03 0.38
CA LYS A 129 7.10 9.21 0.29
C LYS A 129 7.74 9.21 -1.10
N LEU A 130 6.94 9.34 -2.16
CA LEU A 130 7.39 9.39 -3.54
C LEU A 130 7.76 10.80 -4.00
N GLY A 131 7.22 11.83 -3.37
CA GLY A 131 7.30 13.21 -3.85
C GLY A 131 6.53 13.44 -5.16
N ALA A 132 5.48 12.65 -5.41
CA ALA A 132 4.67 12.70 -6.61
C ALA A 132 3.20 12.40 -6.30
N PRO A 133 2.23 13.08 -6.95
CA PRO A 133 0.82 12.84 -6.71
C PRO A 133 0.42 11.43 -7.13
N ILE A 134 -0.47 10.82 -6.34
CA ILE A 134 -1.03 9.50 -6.63
C ILE A 134 -2.43 9.67 -7.23
N LEU A 135 -2.62 9.11 -8.40
CA LEU A 135 -3.93 9.02 -9.05
C LEU A 135 -4.64 7.75 -8.61
N THR A 136 -5.91 7.85 -8.33
CA THR A 136 -6.80 6.72 -8.04
C THR A 136 -8.02 6.76 -8.96
N HIS A 137 -8.71 5.62 -9.09
CA HIS A 137 -9.94 5.52 -9.86
C HIS A 137 -10.95 4.66 -9.09
N PRO A 138 -12.25 4.99 -9.10
CA PRO A 138 -13.29 4.19 -8.43
C PRO A 138 -13.26 2.70 -8.80
N GLU A 139 -12.97 2.38 -10.07
CA GLU A 139 -12.83 1.02 -10.57
C GLU A 139 -11.39 0.45 -10.42
N GLY A 140 -10.48 1.17 -9.79
CA GLY A 140 -9.07 0.77 -9.63
C GLY A 140 -8.87 -0.58 -8.96
N ARG A 141 -9.80 -0.96 -8.07
CA ARG A 141 -9.82 -2.30 -7.45
C ARG A 141 -9.99 -3.45 -8.45
N PHE A 142 -10.61 -3.18 -9.60
CA PHE A 142 -10.86 -4.16 -10.65
C PHE A 142 -9.88 -4.07 -11.82
N ALA A 143 -8.83 -3.26 -11.73
CA ALA A 143 -7.89 -3.00 -12.83
C ALA A 143 -7.35 -4.29 -13.47
N GLY A 144 -7.01 -5.30 -12.67
CA GLY A 144 -6.55 -6.59 -13.16
C GLY A 144 -7.62 -7.35 -13.96
N ALA A 145 -8.87 -7.38 -13.47
CA ALA A 145 -9.98 -8.03 -14.16
C ALA A 145 -10.34 -7.30 -15.47
N ILE A 146 -10.35 -5.97 -15.46
CA ILE A 146 -10.58 -5.14 -16.64
C ILE A 146 -9.49 -5.40 -17.69
N GLY A 147 -8.22 -5.42 -17.28
CA GLY A 147 -7.08 -5.72 -18.16
C GLY A 147 -7.17 -7.12 -18.77
N ALA A 148 -7.52 -8.13 -17.98
CA ALA A 148 -7.72 -9.50 -18.45
C ALA A 148 -8.85 -9.60 -19.49
N ALA A 149 -9.99 -8.97 -19.24
CA ALA A 149 -11.12 -8.93 -20.18
C ALA A 149 -10.75 -8.23 -21.51
N LEU A 150 -10.02 -7.11 -21.43
CA LEU A 150 -9.53 -6.41 -22.62
C LEU A 150 -8.54 -7.27 -23.43
N SER A 151 -7.67 -8.00 -22.76
CA SER A 151 -6.71 -8.91 -23.40
C SER A 151 -7.41 -10.08 -24.07
N ALA A 152 -8.37 -10.71 -23.41
CA ALA A 152 -9.17 -11.79 -23.99
C ALA A 152 -9.91 -11.35 -25.26
N ARG A 153 -10.52 -10.17 -25.25
CA ARG A 153 -11.19 -9.58 -26.42
C ARG A 153 -10.25 -9.34 -27.61
N ARG A 154 -8.96 -9.03 -27.35
CA ARG A 154 -7.97 -8.86 -28.43
C ARG A 154 -7.53 -10.18 -29.03
N LEU A 155 -7.45 -11.24 -28.23
CA LEU A 155 -7.04 -12.58 -28.66
C LEU A 155 -8.15 -13.32 -29.43
N SER A 156 -9.42 -12.92 -29.26
CA SER A 156 -10.57 -13.50 -29.95
C SER A 156 -10.91 -12.83 -31.28
N ARG A 157 -10.08 -11.93 -31.74
CA ARG A 157 -10.14 -11.29 -33.08
C ARG A 157 -9.04 -11.77 -33.99
#